data_c0eb9e67a087af382f7f1caf17d3a714
#
_entry.id   c0eb9e67a087af382f7f1caf17d3a714
#
_cell.length_a   1.000
_cell.length_b   1.000
_cell.length_c   1.000
_cell.angle_alpha   90.00
_cell.angle_beta   90.00
_cell.angle_gamma   90.00
#
_symmetry.space_group_name_H-M   'P 1'
#
loop_
_entity.id
_entity.type
_entity.pdbx_description
1 polymer ?
#
loop_
_entity_poly.entity_id
_entity_poly.type
_entity_poly.pdbx_seq_one_letter_code
_entity_poly.pdbx_strand_id
1 'polypeptide(L)'
;AALKQVPSCEFFPMEAVKTNVIGTDNVLTAAIEAGVGAVICLSTDKAAYPINAMGITKAIEEKIAVAKSRYSGKTKICCTRYGNVMCSRGSVIPLWIDQIRNGNPITLTEPKMTRFIMSLEEAVDLVLFAFEHGQNGDILVQKAPACTIQTQAEAVCELFGGKKEEIKVIGIRHGEKMYETLLTKEECAKAEDMGDFYRVPADNRGLNYDKFFKEGDTKRAEIEEFNSDNTYRLNLEETKVKIGALEYIKKELSGEGNFVQ
;
A
#
# COMPACT_ATOMS: atom_id res chain seq x y z
N ALA A 1 -14.49 1.87 6.01
CA ALA A 1 -14.42 2.49 4.68
C ALA A 1 -13.31 3.52 4.66
N ALA A 2 -12.67 3.76 3.53
CA ALA A 2 -11.62 4.76 3.39
C ALA A 2 -11.71 5.43 2.01
N LEU A 3 -11.29 6.69 1.92
CA LEU A 3 -11.03 7.36 0.65
C LEU A 3 -9.60 7.04 0.22
N LYS A 4 -9.45 6.43 -0.97
CA LYS A 4 -8.15 5.95 -1.47
C LYS A 4 -7.64 6.66 -2.73
N GLN A 5 -8.49 7.42 -3.41
CA GLN A 5 -8.15 8.09 -4.67
C GLN A 5 -7.36 9.36 -4.38
N VAL A 6 -6.10 9.43 -4.81
CA VAL A 6 -5.24 10.60 -4.60
C VAL A 6 -5.89 11.88 -5.13
N PRO A 7 -6.37 11.95 -6.41
CA PRO A 7 -6.95 13.18 -6.92
C PRO A 7 -8.18 13.66 -6.13
N SER A 8 -9.06 12.74 -5.73
CA SER A 8 -10.26 13.09 -4.94
C SER A 8 -9.89 13.62 -3.56
N CYS A 9 -8.87 13.03 -2.91
CA CYS A 9 -8.41 13.50 -1.61
C CYS A 9 -7.71 14.85 -1.68
N GLU A 10 -6.96 15.13 -2.76
CA GLU A 10 -6.38 16.44 -3.00
C GLU A 10 -7.45 17.51 -3.22
N PHE A 11 -8.51 17.18 -3.95
CA PHE A 11 -9.61 18.11 -4.23
C PHE A 11 -10.50 18.35 -3.01
N PHE A 12 -10.72 17.31 -2.18
CA PHE A 12 -11.57 17.34 -1.00
C PHE A 12 -10.85 16.85 0.26
N PRO A 13 -9.77 17.53 0.71
CA PRO A 13 -8.94 17.03 1.80
C PRO A 13 -9.70 16.85 3.12
N MET A 14 -10.70 17.70 3.39
CA MET A 14 -11.53 17.57 4.59
C MET A 14 -12.41 16.31 4.57
N GLU A 15 -12.86 15.84 3.41
CA GLU A 15 -13.58 14.57 3.31
C GLU A 15 -12.63 13.38 3.56
N ALA A 16 -11.37 13.48 3.11
CA ALA A 16 -10.36 12.50 3.44
C ALA A 16 -10.07 12.48 4.96
N VAL A 17 -9.97 13.64 5.61
CA VAL A 17 -9.81 13.74 7.08
C VAL A 17 -11.01 13.13 7.80
N LYS A 18 -12.24 13.50 7.44
CA LYS A 18 -13.45 12.97 8.08
C LYS A 18 -13.55 11.45 7.96
N THR A 19 -13.23 10.90 6.79
CA THR A 19 -13.37 9.46 6.53
C THR A 19 -12.18 8.68 7.07
N ASN A 20 -10.95 9.05 6.71
CA ASN A 20 -9.77 8.26 7.03
C ASN A 20 -9.28 8.50 8.46
N VAL A 21 -9.41 9.71 8.97
CA VAL A 21 -8.90 10.08 10.31
C VAL A 21 -10.00 9.93 11.37
N ILE A 22 -11.05 10.77 11.27
CA ILE A 22 -12.13 10.76 12.26
C ILE A 22 -12.93 9.45 12.21
N GLY A 23 -13.18 8.92 11.00
CA GLY A 23 -13.85 7.64 10.83
C GLY A 23 -13.09 6.50 11.49
N THR A 24 -11.76 6.43 11.35
CA THR A 24 -10.94 5.42 12.04
C THR A 24 -10.97 5.62 13.54
N ASP A 25 -10.87 6.85 14.04
CA ASP A 25 -10.97 7.14 15.47
C ASP A 25 -12.29 6.63 16.06
N ASN A 26 -13.40 6.91 15.39
CA ASN A 26 -14.74 6.46 15.79
C ASN A 26 -14.87 4.93 15.78
N VAL A 27 -14.38 4.26 14.72
CA VAL A 27 -14.46 2.79 14.60
C VAL A 27 -13.65 2.13 15.72
N LEU A 28 -12.44 2.61 15.97
CA LEU A 28 -11.58 2.07 17.02
C LEU A 28 -12.18 2.30 18.42
N THR A 29 -12.75 3.48 18.67
CA THR A 29 -13.44 3.77 19.93
C THR A 29 -14.61 2.79 20.14
N ALA A 30 -15.49 2.66 19.16
CA ALA A 30 -16.62 1.74 19.24
C ALA A 30 -16.19 0.27 19.40
N ALA A 31 -15.11 -0.15 18.73
CA ALA A 31 -14.59 -1.51 18.86
C ALA A 31 -14.03 -1.78 20.28
N ILE A 32 -13.34 -0.83 20.88
CA ILE A 32 -12.82 -0.91 22.25
C ILE A 32 -14.00 -1.00 23.23
N GLU A 33 -14.98 -0.12 23.12
CA GLU A 33 -16.18 -0.08 23.96
C GLU A 33 -17.00 -1.36 23.87
N ALA A 34 -17.11 -1.93 22.65
CA ALA A 34 -17.80 -3.20 22.42
C ALA A 34 -16.98 -4.43 22.82
N GLY A 35 -15.72 -4.28 23.22
CA GLY A 35 -14.85 -5.38 23.59
C GLY A 35 -14.49 -6.32 22.44
N VAL A 36 -14.38 -5.79 21.21
CA VAL A 36 -13.96 -6.56 20.03
C VAL A 36 -12.55 -7.13 20.26
N GLY A 37 -12.34 -8.42 19.94
CA GLY A 37 -11.08 -9.11 20.21
C GLY A 37 -9.89 -8.52 19.43
N ALA A 38 -10.08 -8.18 18.17
CA ALA A 38 -9.02 -7.57 17.35
C ALA A 38 -9.59 -6.68 16.26
N VAL A 39 -8.85 -5.60 15.92
CA VAL A 39 -9.12 -4.70 14.79
C VAL A 39 -7.85 -4.51 13.98
N ILE A 40 -7.91 -4.71 12.68
CA ILE A 40 -6.81 -4.45 11.76
C ILE A 40 -7.15 -3.24 10.91
N CYS A 41 -6.37 -2.16 11.06
CA CYS A 41 -6.48 -0.96 10.24
C CYS A 41 -5.69 -1.14 8.95
N LEU A 42 -6.37 -0.99 7.80
CA LEU A 42 -5.73 -1.15 6.50
C LEU A 42 -5.05 0.16 6.08
N SER A 43 -3.75 0.17 5.98
CA SER A 43 -2.95 1.31 5.53
C SER A 43 -2.36 1.07 4.12
N THR A 44 -1.34 1.80 3.74
CA THR A 44 -0.79 1.84 2.38
C THR A 44 0.68 2.29 2.42
N ASP A 45 1.44 1.92 1.39
CA ASP A 45 2.78 2.44 1.09
C ASP A 45 2.84 3.98 1.05
N LYS A 46 1.73 4.62 0.69
CA LYS A 46 1.64 6.09 0.61
C LYS A 46 1.55 6.77 1.98
N ALA A 47 1.37 6.01 3.06
CA ALA A 47 1.47 6.50 4.43
C ALA A 47 2.94 6.68 4.89
N ALA A 48 3.89 5.97 4.27
CA ALA A 48 5.32 6.17 4.49
C ALA A 48 5.82 7.34 3.64
N TYR A 49 6.44 8.34 4.28
CA TYR A 49 6.86 9.60 3.63
C TYR A 49 5.76 10.21 2.75
N PRO A 50 4.59 10.56 3.31
CA PRO A 50 3.43 10.97 2.54
C PRO A 50 3.64 12.33 1.87
N ILE A 51 3.26 12.46 0.59
CA ILE A 51 3.36 13.69 -0.19
C ILE A 51 2.00 14.19 -0.72
N ASN A 52 0.92 13.49 -0.41
CA ASN A 52 -0.43 13.85 -0.85
C ASN A 52 -1.45 13.66 0.29
N ALA A 53 -2.62 14.29 0.18
CA ALA A 53 -3.65 14.30 1.23
C ALA A 53 -4.13 12.89 1.60
N MET A 54 -4.22 11.98 0.63
CA MET A 54 -4.60 10.59 0.92
C MET A 54 -3.53 9.92 1.80
N GLY A 55 -2.26 9.99 1.42
CA GLY A 55 -1.15 9.42 2.20
C GLY A 55 -1.01 10.07 3.58
N ILE A 56 -1.16 11.40 3.68
CA ILE A 56 -1.12 12.13 4.96
C ILE A 56 -2.24 11.63 5.89
N THR A 57 -3.47 11.51 5.40
CA THR A 57 -4.60 11.03 6.22
C THR A 57 -4.42 9.58 6.66
N LYS A 58 -3.83 8.72 5.82
CA LYS A 58 -3.51 7.33 6.15
C LYS A 58 -2.34 7.25 7.16
N ALA A 59 -1.35 8.13 7.07
CA ALA A 59 -0.29 8.21 8.06
C ALA A 59 -0.83 8.62 9.44
N ILE A 60 -1.79 9.57 9.49
CA ILE A 60 -2.46 9.94 10.73
C ILE A 60 -3.31 8.79 11.26
N GLU A 61 -4.01 8.05 10.40
CA GLU A 61 -4.77 6.85 10.77
C GLU A 61 -3.89 5.82 11.50
N GLU A 62 -2.68 5.52 10.98
CA GLU A 62 -1.72 4.65 11.67
C GLU A 62 -1.34 5.18 13.06
N LYS A 63 -1.07 6.48 13.16
CA LYS A 63 -0.73 7.10 14.46
C LYS A 63 -1.87 7.01 15.46
N ILE A 64 -3.12 7.16 15.01
CA ILE A 64 -4.32 7.00 15.86
C ILE A 64 -4.43 5.55 16.32
N ALA A 65 -4.27 4.57 15.42
CA ALA A 65 -4.33 3.15 15.76
C ALA A 65 -3.27 2.79 16.81
N VAL A 66 -2.02 3.21 16.61
CA VAL A 66 -0.94 3.01 17.58
C VAL A 66 -1.21 3.73 18.90
N ALA A 67 -1.75 4.95 18.88
CA ALA A 67 -2.09 5.68 20.11
C ALA A 67 -3.20 4.96 20.90
N LYS A 68 -4.28 4.56 20.22
CA LYS A 68 -5.40 3.85 20.86
C LYS A 68 -5.02 2.46 21.38
N SER A 69 -4.08 1.77 20.76
CA SER A 69 -3.60 0.47 21.22
C SER A 69 -3.06 0.51 22.66
N ARG A 70 -2.56 1.66 23.12
CA ARG A 70 -2.00 1.82 24.47
C ARG A 70 -3.04 1.70 25.59
N TYR A 71 -4.32 1.94 25.28
CA TYR A 71 -5.43 1.89 26.24
C TYR A 71 -6.64 1.09 25.72
N SER A 72 -6.42 0.22 24.75
CA SER A 72 -7.47 -0.58 24.12
C SER A 72 -7.98 -1.76 24.96
N GLY A 73 -7.46 -1.96 26.18
CA GLY A 73 -7.86 -3.03 27.06
C GLY A 73 -7.58 -4.41 26.45
N LYS A 74 -8.63 -5.18 26.17
CA LYS A 74 -8.52 -6.52 25.56
C LYS A 74 -8.55 -6.49 24.04
N THR A 75 -8.88 -5.36 23.43
CA THR A 75 -8.95 -5.21 21.97
C THR A 75 -7.56 -5.04 21.39
N LYS A 76 -7.10 -6.02 20.62
CA LYS A 76 -5.86 -5.91 19.85
C LYS A 76 -6.08 -4.98 18.65
N ILE A 77 -5.23 -3.97 18.49
CA ILE A 77 -5.26 -3.04 17.38
C ILE A 77 -3.93 -3.10 16.64
N CYS A 78 -3.95 -3.45 15.36
CA CYS A 78 -2.78 -3.47 14.48
C CYS A 78 -3.07 -2.70 13.19
N CYS A 79 -2.03 -2.32 12.48
CA CYS A 79 -2.12 -1.83 11.12
C CYS A 79 -1.46 -2.82 10.15
N THR A 80 -1.94 -2.86 8.91
CA THR A 80 -1.23 -3.48 7.80
C THR A 80 -0.90 -2.43 6.76
N ARG A 81 0.31 -2.49 6.18
CA ARG A 81 0.75 -1.58 5.14
C ARG A 81 1.18 -2.40 3.94
N TYR A 82 0.58 -2.15 2.79
CA TYR A 82 0.85 -2.86 1.55
C TYR A 82 0.89 -1.92 0.35
N GLY A 83 1.51 -2.39 -0.73
CA GLY A 83 1.67 -1.64 -1.96
C GLY A 83 0.43 -1.62 -2.83
N ASN A 84 0.64 -1.52 -4.13
CA ASN A 84 -0.44 -1.50 -5.10
C ASN A 84 -1.09 -2.88 -5.24
N VAL A 85 -2.36 -2.99 -4.88
CA VAL A 85 -3.17 -4.19 -5.16
C VAL A 85 -3.61 -4.13 -6.62
N MET A 86 -3.11 -5.08 -7.43
CA MET A 86 -3.39 -5.16 -8.85
C MET A 86 -4.89 -5.32 -9.13
N CYS A 87 -5.37 -4.74 -10.22
CA CYS A 87 -6.77 -4.79 -10.67
C CYS A 87 -7.81 -4.28 -9.66
N SER A 88 -7.37 -3.55 -8.62
CA SER A 88 -8.30 -2.88 -7.72
C SER A 88 -9.04 -1.74 -8.45
N ARG A 89 -10.24 -1.39 -7.97
CA ARG A 89 -11.09 -0.34 -8.58
C ARG A 89 -10.31 0.96 -8.81
N GLY A 90 -10.33 1.45 -10.05
CA GLY A 90 -9.61 2.66 -10.47
C GLY A 90 -8.09 2.50 -10.55
N SER A 91 -7.58 1.27 -10.62
CA SER A 91 -6.16 1.00 -10.85
C SER A 91 -5.81 1.00 -12.34
N VAL A 92 -4.51 1.04 -12.62
CA VAL A 92 -3.99 1.27 -13.97
C VAL A 92 -4.18 0.08 -14.93
N ILE A 93 -4.14 -1.17 -14.44
CA ILE A 93 -4.26 -2.36 -15.30
C ILE A 93 -5.63 -2.42 -16.00
N PRO A 94 -6.78 -2.27 -15.32
CA PRO A 94 -8.08 -2.20 -15.99
C PRO A 94 -8.16 -1.06 -17.02
N LEU A 95 -7.59 0.11 -16.72
CA LEU A 95 -7.53 1.23 -17.66
C LEU A 95 -6.78 0.86 -18.94
N TRP A 96 -5.63 0.18 -18.82
CA TRP A 96 -4.84 -0.24 -19.97
C TRP A 96 -5.55 -1.30 -20.82
N ILE A 97 -6.22 -2.25 -20.19
CA ILE A 97 -7.03 -3.25 -20.89
C ILE A 97 -8.14 -2.56 -21.70
N ASP A 98 -8.84 -1.58 -21.09
CA ASP A 98 -9.85 -0.80 -21.78
C ASP A 98 -9.28 0.01 -22.95
N GLN A 99 -8.13 0.65 -22.78
CA GLN A 99 -7.44 1.35 -23.86
C GLN A 99 -7.12 0.41 -25.03
N ILE A 100 -6.55 -0.77 -24.77
CA ILE A 100 -6.23 -1.76 -25.82
C ILE A 100 -7.49 -2.21 -26.56
N ARG A 101 -8.56 -2.55 -25.85
CA ARG A 101 -9.83 -3.00 -26.44
C ARG A 101 -10.50 -1.96 -27.33
N ASN A 102 -10.34 -0.70 -26.98
CA ASN A 102 -10.86 0.43 -27.77
C ASN A 102 -9.90 0.87 -28.89
N GLY A 103 -8.83 0.13 -29.14
CA GLY A 103 -7.83 0.48 -30.15
C GLY A 103 -7.00 1.72 -29.83
N ASN A 104 -6.98 2.12 -28.57
CA ASN A 104 -6.20 3.25 -28.08
C ASN A 104 -4.84 2.79 -27.56
N PRO A 105 -3.81 3.62 -27.70
CA PRO A 105 -2.51 3.32 -27.09
C PRO A 105 -2.59 3.38 -25.57
N ILE A 106 -1.83 2.50 -24.91
CA ILE A 106 -1.63 2.57 -23.44
C ILE A 106 -0.96 3.90 -23.09
N THR A 107 -1.46 4.52 -22.02
CA THR A 107 -0.85 5.72 -21.44
C THR A 107 -0.19 5.40 -20.11
N LEU A 108 1.07 5.80 -19.92
CA LEU A 108 1.78 5.69 -18.66
C LEU A 108 2.42 7.04 -18.28
N THR A 109 2.65 7.23 -16.99
CA THR A 109 3.17 8.51 -16.45
C THR A 109 4.67 8.65 -16.65
N GLU A 110 5.46 7.76 -16.12
CA GLU A 110 6.92 7.72 -16.23
C GLU A 110 7.38 6.26 -16.31
N PRO A 111 8.06 5.84 -17.39
CA PRO A 111 8.50 4.46 -17.60
C PRO A 111 9.30 3.86 -16.45
N LYS A 112 10.18 4.69 -15.86
CA LYS A 112 11.11 4.27 -14.81
C LYS A 112 10.50 4.23 -13.40
N MET A 113 9.28 4.74 -13.21
CA MET A 113 8.61 4.61 -11.92
C MET A 113 8.50 3.15 -11.51
N THR A 114 8.76 2.86 -10.25
CA THR A 114 8.55 1.53 -9.68
C THR A 114 7.34 1.49 -8.77
N ARG A 115 6.65 0.36 -8.77
CA ARG A 115 5.51 0.10 -7.86
C ARG A 115 5.63 -1.30 -7.32
N PHE A 116 5.34 -1.44 -6.03
CA PHE A 116 5.06 -2.76 -5.47
C PHE A 116 3.84 -3.35 -6.16
N ILE A 117 3.88 -4.63 -6.43
CA ILE A 117 2.75 -5.34 -7.03
C ILE A 117 2.38 -6.55 -6.19
N MET A 118 1.09 -6.63 -5.85
CA MET A 118 0.54 -7.73 -5.10
C MET A 118 -0.88 -8.05 -5.57
N SER A 119 -1.31 -9.27 -5.35
CA SER A 119 -2.69 -9.70 -5.60
C SER A 119 -3.62 -9.29 -4.45
N LEU A 120 -4.91 -9.46 -4.67
CA LEU A 120 -5.90 -9.29 -3.60
C LEU A 120 -5.75 -10.35 -2.52
N GLU A 121 -5.45 -11.58 -2.94
CA GLU A 121 -5.21 -12.73 -2.06
C GLU A 121 -4.01 -12.44 -1.13
N GLU A 122 -2.88 -11.98 -1.68
CA GLU A 122 -1.71 -11.58 -0.88
C GLU A 122 -2.04 -10.46 0.11
N ALA A 123 -2.90 -9.50 -0.27
CA ALA A 123 -3.34 -8.45 0.63
C ALA A 123 -4.23 -8.99 1.77
N VAL A 124 -5.08 -9.98 1.48
CA VAL A 124 -5.89 -10.68 2.49
C VAL A 124 -5.01 -11.50 3.43
N ASP A 125 -4.03 -12.23 2.88
CA ASP A 125 -3.08 -13.03 3.68
C ASP A 125 -2.32 -12.16 4.68
N LEU A 126 -1.90 -10.95 4.29
CA LEU A 126 -1.28 -10.01 5.22
C LEU A 126 -2.24 -9.61 6.38
N VAL A 127 -3.52 -9.42 6.09
CA VAL A 127 -4.51 -9.10 7.13
C VAL A 127 -4.73 -10.29 8.06
N LEU A 128 -4.83 -11.51 7.53
CA LEU A 128 -4.96 -12.73 8.33
C LEU A 128 -3.70 -12.95 9.18
N PHE A 129 -2.51 -12.75 8.60
CA PHE A 129 -1.25 -12.79 9.32
C PHE A 129 -1.22 -11.79 10.50
N ALA A 130 -1.74 -10.56 10.28
CA ALA A 130 -1.82 -9.56 11.33
C ALA A 130 -2.80 -9.96 12.46
N PHE A 131 -3.91 -10.62 12.14
CA PHE A 131 -4.80 -11.17 13.14
C PHE A 131 -4.14 -12.27 14.00
N GLU A 132 -3.32 -13.11 13.38
CA GLU A 132 -2.68 -14.24 14.05
C GLU A 132 -1.43 -13.81 14.83
N HIS A 133 -0.52 -13.08 14.20
CA HIS A 133 0.83 -12.82 14.70
C HIS A 133 1.06 -11.39 15.20
N GLY A 134 0.20 -10.44 14.84
CA GLY A 134 0.36 -9.04 15.25
C GLY A 134 0.16 -8.87 16.77
N GLN A 135 0.95 -7.99 17.36
CA GLN A 135 0.80 -7.50 18.71
C GLN A 135 0.16 -6.11 18.71
N ASN A 136 -0.33 -5.70 19.86
CA ASN A 136 -1.05 -4.45 20.00
C ASN A 136 -0.19 -3.23 19.62
N GLY A 137 -0.63 -2.47 18.64
CA GLY A 137 0.08 -1.30 18.10
C GLY A 137 1.07 -1.58 16.97
N ASP A 138 1.23 -2.83 16.54
CA ASP A 138 2.14 -3.19 15.45
C ASP A 138 1.65 -2.68 14.09
N ILE A 139 2.62 -2.45 13.19
CA ILE A 139 2.39 -2.32 11.75
C ILE A 139 3.02 -3.54 11.07
N LEU A 140 2.20 -4.32 10.36
CA LEU A 140 2.64 -5.48 9.60
C LEU A 140 2.76 -5.09 8.12
N VAL A 141 3.85 -5.51 7.48
CA VAL A 141 4.20 -5.14 6.11
C VAL A 141 4.58 -6.39 5.33
N GLN A 142 4.02 -6.56 4.14
CA GLN A 142 4.42 -7.66 3.27
C GLN A 142 5.67 -7.30 2.47
N LYS A 143 6.59 -8.26 2.33
CA LYS A 143 7.75 -8.18 1.45
C LYS A 143 7.33 -8.38 0.00
N ALA A 144 6.67 -7.38 -0.58
CA ALA A 144 6.18 -7.46 -1.94
C ALA A 144 7.31 -7.21 -2.97
N PRO A 145 7.33 -7.92 -4.11
CA PRO A 145 8.17 -7.56 -5.23
C PRO A 145 7.64 -6.30 -5.93
N ALA A 146 8.46 -5.72 -6.78
CA ALA A 146 8.10 -4.55 -7.58
C ALA A 146 8.44 -4.74 -9.05
N CYS A 147 7.84 -3.94 -9.91
CA CYS A 147 8.27 -3.76 -11.30
C CYS A 147 8.23 -2.29 -11.69
N THR A 148 8.84 -1.96 -12.83
CA THR A 148 8.65 -0.63 -13.43
C THR A 148 7.26 -0.53 -14.04
N ILE A 149 6.74 0.69 -14.14
CA ILE A 149 5.46 0.94 -14.82
C ILE A 149 5.55 0.54 -16.29
N GLN A 150 6.72 0.70 -16.93
CA GLN A 150 6.94 0.20 -18.29
C GLN A 150 6.81 -1.31 -18.38
N THR A 151 7.51 -2.07 -17.52
CA THR A 151 7.44 -3.53 -17.49
C THR A 151 6.00 -4.01 -17.29
N GLN A 152 5.25 -3.33 -16.42
CA GLN A 152 3.85 -3.65 -16.17
C GLN A 152 2.96 -3.38 -17.39
N ALA A 153 3.17 -2.25 -18.09
CA ALA A 153 2.45 -1.90 -19.31
C ALA A 153 2.75 -2.88 -20.46
N GLU A 154 4.03 -3.23 -20.65
CA GLU A 154 4.45 -4.20 -21.65
C GLU A 154 3.86 -5.58 -21.38
N ALA A 155 3.80 -6.02 -20.13
CA ALA A 155 3.16 -7.27 -19.73
C ALA A 155 1.66 -7.27 -20.08
N VAL A 156 0.95 -6.19 -19.85
CA VAL A 156 -0.47 -6.05 -20.24
C VAL A 156 -0.61 -6.03 -21.76
N CYS A 157 0.25 -5.34 -22.50
CA CYS A 157 0.25 -5.37 -23.97
C CYS A 157 0.38 -6.82 -24.49
N GLU A 158 1.32 -7.61 -23.98
CA GLU A 158 1.50 -8.98 -24.42
C GLU A 158 0.32 -9.90 -24.07
N LEU A 159 -0.32 -9.70 -22.92
CA LEU A 159 -1.48 -10.49 -22.51
C LEU A 159 -2.74 -10.17 -23.32
N PHE A 160 -2.92 -8.92 -23.75
CA PHE A 160 -4.16 -8.45 -24.38
C PHE A 160 -4.00 -8.03 -25.86
N GLY A 161 -2.84 -8.29 -26.46
CA GLY A 161 -2.60 -7.96 -27.89
C GLY A 161 -2.41 -6.49 -28.16
N GLY A 162 -2.00 -5.70 -27.17
CA GLY A 162 -1.62 -4.31 -27.35
C GLY A 162 -0.26 -4.16 -28.03
N LYS A 163 0.01 -2.97 -28.55
CA LYS A 163 1.26 -2.65 -29.26
C LYS A 163 2.19 -1.87 -28.34
N LYS A 164 3.32 -2.45 -27.99
CA LYS A 164 4.33 -1.84 -27.12
C LYS A 164 4.90 -0.53 -27.70
N GLU A 165 5.04 -0.48 -29.01
CA GLU A 165 5.59 0.67 -29.74
C GLU A 165 4.67 1.91 -29.71
N GLU A 166 3.39 1.70 -29.40
CA GLU A 166 2.39 2.76 -29.32
C GLU A 166 2.18 3.29 -27.90
N ILE A 167 2.93 2.77 -26.89
CA ILE A 167 2.83 3.24 -25.50
C ILE A 167 3.18 4.74 -25.43
N LYS A 168 2.30 5.54 -24.85
CA LYS A 168 2.47 6.98 -24.71
C LYS A 168 2.84 7.38 -23.29
N VAL A 169 3.94 8.11 -23.14
CA VAL A 169 4.34 8.71 -21.86
C VAL A 169 3.62 10.05 -21.72
N ILE A 170 2.84 10.21 -20.63
CA ILE A 170 2.05 11.42 -20.36
C ILE A 170 2.67 12.33 -19.29
N GLY A 171 3.76 11.90 -18.64
CA GLY A 171 4.45 12.63 -17.58
C GLY A 171 3.90 12.33 -16.18
N ILE A 172 4.69 12.72 -15.17
CA ILE A 172 4.39 12.50 -13.74
C ILE A 172 3.25 13.42 -13.33
N ARG A 173 2.26 12.89 -12.61
CA ARG A 173 1.13 13.67 -12.10
C ARG A 173 1.46 14.25 -10.72
N HIS A 174 0.71 15.26 -10.32
CA HIS A 174 0.80 15.81 -8.96
C HIS A 174 0.54 14.72 -7.91
N GLY A 175 1.39 14.67 -6.89
CA GLY A 175 1.26 13.71 -5.79
C GLY A 175 1.74 12.28 -6.09
N GLU A 176 2.39 12.05 -7.25
CA GLU A 176 3.02 10.77 -7.60
C GLU A 176 4.52 10.78 -7.29
N LYS A 177 5.02 9.65 -6.77
CA LYS A 177 6.45 9.42 -6.48
C LYS A 177 7.08 8.56 -7.55
N MET A 178 8.40 8.67 -7.73
CA MET A 178 9.18 7.76 -8.57
C MET A 178 9.14 6.32 -8.05
N TYR A 179 9.20 6.15 -6.74
CA TYR A 179 9.06 4.86 -6.06
C TYR A 179 8.21 5.02 -4.79
N GLU A 180 7.64 3.94 -4.31
CA GLU A 180 6.84 3.91 -3.09
C GLU A 180 7.63 3.22 -1.97
N THR A 181 7.42 3.67 -0.73
CA THR A 181 8.11 3.17 0.46
C THR A 181 7.14 2.40 1.34
N LEU A 182 7.49 1.18 1.73
CA LEU A 182 6.73 0.37 2.69
C LEU A 182 7.24 0.52 4.11
N LEU A 183 8.56 0.64 4.31
CA LEU A 183 9.17 0.93 5.61
C LEU A 183 10.11 2.12 5.50
N THR A 184 9.95 3.09 6.37
CA THR A 184 10.88 4.21 6.51
C THR A 184 12.21 3.72 7.13
N LYS A 185 13.28 4.51 7.02
CA LYS A 185 14.57 4.20 7.66
C LYS A 185 14.44 3.94 9.16
N GLU A 186 13.63 4.75 9.85
CA GLU A 186 13.37 4.57 11.28
C GLU A 186 12.64 3.27 11.60
N GLU A 187 11.68 2.90 10.74
CA GLU A 187 10.93 1.65 10.90
C GLU A 187 11.82 0.44 10.61
N CYS A 188 12.66 0.49 9.57
CA CYS A 188 13.62 -0.58 9.28
C CYS A 188 14.60 -0.83 10.44
N ALA A 189 15.00 0.22 11.18
CA ALA A 189 15.88 0.09 12.32
C ALA A 189 15.31 -0.76 13.48
N LYS A 190 14.00 -0.92 13.55
CA LYS A 190 13.28 -1.68 14.60
C LYS A 190 12.40 -2.79 14.05
N ALA A 191 12.34 -2.94 12.74
CA ALA A 191 11.53 -3.97 12.11
C ALA A 191 12.08 -5.36 12.41
N GLU A 192 11.19 -6.27 12.72
CA GLU A 192 11.48 -7.69 12.90
C GLU A 192 11.17 -8.44 11.60
N ASP A 193 12.10 -9.26 11.17
CA ASP A 193 11.93 -10.13 10.00
C ASP A 193 11.11 -11.37 10.40
N MET A 194 9.95 -11.56 9.78
CA MET A 194 9.04 -12.68 10.03
C MET A 194 8.84 -13.54 8.78
N GLY A 195 9.89 -13.73 7.97
CA GLY A 195 9.82 -14.48 6.71
C GLY A 195 9.29 -13.61 5.58
N ASP A 196 8.08 -13.86 5.11
CA ASP A 196 7.46 -13.08 4.02
C ASP A 196 6.94 -11.71 4.47
N PHE A 197 7.02 -11.41 5.76
CA PHE A 197 6.50 -10.18 6.36
C PHE A 197 7.55 -9.49 7.22
N TYR A 198 7.37 -8.19 7.41
CA TYR A 198 8.01 -7.41 8.46
C TYR A 198 6.99 -7.03 9.52
N ARG A 199 7.41 -7.06 10.77
CA ARG A 199 6.69 -6.50 11.90
C ARG A 199 7.41 -5.26 12.40
N VAL A 200 6.72 -4.14 12.44
CA VAL A 200 7.21 -2.89 13.04
C VAL A 200 6.54 -2.75 14.41
N PRO A 201 7.26 -2.99 15.52
CA PRO A 201 6.69 -2.88 16.84
C PRO A 201 6.27 -1.46 17.17
N ALA A 202 5.19 -1.32 17.96
CA ALA A 202 4.77 -0.03 18.47
C ALA A 202 5.88 0.65 19.28
N ASP A 203 5.95 1.98 19.20
CA ASP A 203 6.78 2.74 20.13
C ASP A 203 6.05 2.88 21.49
N ASN A 204 6.43 2.04 22.42
CA ASN A 204 5.86 2.01 23.78
C ASN A 204 6.54 2.97 24.76
N ARG A 205 7.44 3.83 24.28
CA ARG A 205 8.06 4.85 25.14
C ARG A 205 7.00 5.81 25.67
N GLY A 206 7.02 6.06 26.97
CA GLY A 206 6.13 7.04 27.61
C GLY A 206 6.51 8.48 27.22
N LEU A 207 5.64 9.45 27.61
CA LEU A 207 5.86 10.89 27.42
C LEU A 207 7.03 11.43 28.27
N ASN A 208 8.10 10.67 28.47
CA ASN A 208 9.28 11.12 29.18
C ASN A 208 10.22 11.81 28.18
N TYR A 209 10.05 13.12 28.02
CA TYR A 209 10.85 13.96 27.14
C TYR A 209 12.35 13.91 27.43
N ASP A 210 12.77 13.65 28.67
CA ASP A 210 14.18 13.56 29.05
C ASP A 210 14.91 12.42 28.35
N LYS A 211 14.24 11.27 28.14
CA LYS A 211 14.81 10.17 27.39
C LYS A 211 14.84 10.42 25.88
N PHE A 212 13.89 11.23 25.37
CA PHE A 212 13.83 11.56 23.95
C PHE A 212 15.04 12.36 23.47
N PHE A 213 15.65 13.17 24.35
CA PHE A 213 16.81 14.02 24.04
C PHE A 213 18.16 13.37 24.36
N LYS A 214 18.19 12.25 25.10
CA LYS A 214 19.45 11.66 25.61
C LYS A 214 19.85 10.35 24.95
N GLU A 215 18.92 9.64 24.31
CA GLU A 215 19.16 8.31 23.74
C GLU A 215 18.92 8.35 22.22
N GLY A 216 19.99 8.53 21.44
CA GLY A 216 20.03 8.34 19.99
C GLY A 216 20.71 7.01 19.65
N ASP A 217 20.38 6.45 18.49
CA ASP A 217 21.04 5.26 17.95
C ASP A 217 21.89 5.65 16.73
N THR A 218 23.22 5.51 16.85
CA THR A 218 24.17 5.88 15.80
C THR A 218 24.10 4.96 14.58
N LYS A 219 23.58 3.74 14.71
CA LYS A 219 23.41 2.78 13.61
C LYS A 219 22.28 3.16 12.65
N ARG A 220 21.35 4.02 13.05
CA ARG A 220 20.22 4.47 12.22
C ARG A 220 20.63 5.25 10.97
N ALA A 221 21.81 5.84 10.95
CA ALA A 221 22.31 6.61 9.81
C ALA A 221 22.65 5.73 8.58
N GLU A 222 22.95 4.45 8.80
CA GLU A 222 23.40 3.49 7.77
C GLU A 222 22.28 2.59 7.24
N ILE A 223 21.08 2.64 7.86
CA ILE A 223 19.97 1.79 7.48
C ILE A 223 19.22 2.40 6.29
N GLU A 224 18.98 1.59 5.27
CA GLU A 224 18.14 1.97 4.12
C GLU A 224 16.67 1.70 4.38
N GLU A 225 15.79 2.47 3.74
CA GLU A 225 14.35 2.23 3.72
C GLU A 225 14.02 1.00 2.87
N PHE A 226 12.85 0.39 3.08
CA PHE A 226 12.33 -0.66 2.20
C PHE A 226 11.33 -0.05 1.22
N ASN A 227 11.71 0.01 -0.06
CA ASN A 227 10.96 0.69 -1.10
C ASN A 227 10.88 -0.13 -2.39
N SER A 228 10.04 0.29 -3.34
CA SER A 228 9.82 -0.41 -4.60
C SER A 228 11.00 -0.32 -5.58
N ASP A 229 12.03 0.47 -5.28
CA ASP A 229 13.25 0.55 -6.09
C ASP A 229 14.32 -0.44 -5.63
N ASN A 230 14.36 -0.78 -4.33
CA ASN A 230 15.36 -1.68 -3.74
C ASN A 230 14.85 -3.08 -3.35
N THR A 231 13.58 -3.40 -3.58
CA THR A 231 13.05 -4.77 -3.43
C THR A 231 13.35 -5.64 -4.65
N TYR A 232 12.98 -6.93 -4.56
CA TYR A 232 13.07 -7.83 -5.71
C TYR A 232 12.30 -7.29 -6.90
N ARG A 233 13.00 -7.11 -8.03
CA ARG A 233 12.43 -6.53 -9.24
C ARG A 233 12.04 -7.62 -10.23
N LEU A 234 10.74 -7.75 -10.49
CA LEU A 234 10.23 -8.68 -11.48
C LEU A 234 10.61 -8.22 -12.89
N ASN A 235 11.07 -9.17 -13.70
CA ASN A 235 11.23 -8.99 -15.15
C ASN A 235 9.88 -9.10 -15.88
N LEU A 236 9.89 -8.95 -17.20
CA LEU A 236 8.67 -8.96 -18.02
C LEU A 236 7.89 -10.29 -17.90
N GLU A 237 8.58 -11.42 -17.99
CA GLU A 237 7.92 -12.74 -17.93
C GLU A 237 7.34 -13.02 -16.54
N GLU A 238 8.07 -12.71 -15.48
CA GLU A 238 7.57 -12.84 -14.11
C GLU A 238 6.36 -11.92 -13.86
N THR A 239 6.39 -10.69 -14.40
CA THR A 239 5.28 -9.75 -14.31
C THR A 239 4.05 -10.26 -15.06
N LYS A 240 4.23 -10.83 -16.27
CA LYS A 240 3.14 -11.48 -17.04
C LYS A 240 2.51 -12.62 -16.26
N VAL A 241 3.34 -13.50 -15.71
CA VAL A 241 2.86 -14.65 -14.91
C VAL A 241 2.05 -14.14 -13.72
N LYS A 242 2.58 -13.15 -12.98
CA LYS A 242 1.89 -12.60 -11.80
C LYS A 242 0.58 -11.89 -12.16
N ILE A 243 0.54 -11.11 -13.22
CA ILE A 243 -0.69 -10.47 -13.72
C ILE A 243 -1.68 -11.51 -14.25
N GLY A 244 -1.22 -12.45 -15.07
CA GLY A 244 -2.06 -13.50 -15.68
C GLY A 244 -2.69 -14.47 -14.68
N ALA A 245 -2.10 -14.61 -13.49
CA ALA A 245 -2.63 -15.45 -12.42
C ALA A 245 -3.89 -14.85 -11.75
N LEU A 246 -4.13 -13.55 -11.87
CA LEU A 246 -5.26 -12.87 -11.23
C LEU A 246 -6.60 -13.33 -11.81
N GLU A 247 -7.57 -13.60 -10.94
CA GLU A 247 -8.93 -14.00 -11.35
C GLU A 247 -9.61 -12.96 -12.27
N TYR A 248 -9.39 -11.68 -11.99
CA TYR A 248 -9.87 -10.61 -12.87
C TYR A 248 -9.32 -10.76 -14.29
N ILE A 249 -8.02 -10.99 -14.44
CA ILE A 249 -7.35 -11.11 -15.73
C ILE A 249 -7.79 -12.39 -16.47
N LYS A 250 -7.93 -13.50 -15.77
CA LYS A 250 -8.43 -14.76 -16.36
C LYS A 250 -9.83 -14.58 -16.96
N LYS A 251 -10.74 -13.90 -16.24
CA LYS A 251 -12.09 -13.58 -16.73
C LYS A 251 -12.06 -12.63 -17.93
N GLU A 252 -11.17 -11.63 -17.91
CA GLU A 252 -11.00 -10.73 -19.04
C GLU A 252 -10.46 -11.43 -20.28
N LEU A 253 -9.54 -12.39 -20.14
CA LEU A 253 -8.97 -13.18 -21.24
C LEU A 253 -9.95 -14.22 -21.79
N SER A 254 -10.82 -14.81 -20.96
CA SER A 254 -11.85 -15.77 -21.38
C SER A 254 -13.06 -15.12 -22.07
N GLY A 255 -13.16 -13.79 -22.05
CA GLY A 255 -14.34 -13.08 -22.58
C GLY A 255 -15.55 -13.05 -21.63
N GLU A 256 -15.42 -13.59 -20.42
CA GLU A 256 -16.47 -13.59 -19.39
C GLU A 256 -16.50 -12.29 -18.55
N GLY A 257 -15.59 -11.36 -18.84
CA GLY A 257 -15.51 -10.07 -18.15
C GLY A 257 -16.75 -9.21 -18.44
N ASN A 258 -17.70 -9.21 -17.53
CA ASN A 258 -18.78 -8.23 -17.53
C ASN A 258 -18.21 -6.89 -17.07
N PHE A 259 -18.39 -5.86 -17.89
CA PHE A 259 -18.12 -4.47 -17.54
C PHE A 259 -18.91 -4.11 -16.26
N VAL A 260 -18.28 -4.16 -15.12
CA VAL A 260 -18.80 -3.46 -13.93
C VAL A 260 -18.16 -2.08 -13.96
N GLN A 261 -18.95 -1.12 -14.44
CA GLN A 261 -18.65 0.32 -14.36
C GLN A 261 -18.53 0.82 -12.92
#